data_594a762c0446821b2892dc7506094993
#
_entry.id   594a762c0446821b2892dc7506094993
#
_cell.length_a   1.000
_cell.length_b   1.000
_cell.length_c   1.000
_cell.angle_alpha   90.00
_cell.angle_beta   90.00
_cell.angle_gamma   90.00
#
_symmetry.space_group_name_H-M   'P 1'
#
loop_
_entity.id
_entity.type
_entity.pdbx_description
1 polymer ?
#
loop_
_entity_poly.entity_id
_entity_poly.type
_entity_poly.pdbx_seq_one_letter_code
_entity_poly.pdbx_strand_id
1 'polypeptide(L)'
;MSTAELIVPPTRTQDAGPAEIARKCLYYMCQMREVEDRIERKLYRQGKIVGGVYVGRGQEAVSVGTAVLAAPEDVLFPSHRDMAALLIRGVTPRQVFAQYMGRVGGVTRGKDGNMHMGDLKLNIVSIISAMAASVPVAAGAALALRYQAKNHIVFCYFGDGATSRGDWHEGLNFAAVQKLPVVYICNNNQYAYSTPVARQMSCANVADRGPAYGIPAEIVDGNDVLAVHEAGRRAVEHARAGKGPYLLECKTFRMTGHSAHDAADYVPKHLWDEWAKLDPITRLEARMRDQGWATEAEFDALHARIRGEVDEAVAWAEKSPYPDPATLLEDVYEAW
;
A
#
# COMPACT_ATOMS: atom_id res chain seq x y z
N MET A 1 24.72 25.52 11.47
CA MET A 1 23.71 25.35 10.40
C MET A 1 22.79 24.26 10.88
N SER A 2 21.52 24.57 11.01
CA SER A 2 20.46 23.70 11.54
C SER A 2 20.49 22.34 10.87
N THR A 3 20.38 21.27 11.68
CA THR A 3 20.06 19.91 11.21
C THR A 3 18.84 20.02 10.31
N ALA A 4 19.09 19.98 9.00
CA ALA A 4 18.05 20.17 7.99
C ALA A 4 16.98 19.13 8.24
N GLU A 5 15.83 19.59 8.64
CA GLU A 5 14.60 18.85 8.73
C GLU A 5 14.44 17.98 7.48
N LEU A 6 14.50 16.66 7.67
CA LEU A 6 13.87 15.72 6.76
C LEU A 6 12.35 15.92 6.92
N ILE A 7 11.91 17.12 6.56
CA ILE A 7 10.51 17.51 6.60
C ILE A 7 9.83 16.74 5.49
N VAL A 8 8.73 16.08 5.83
CA VAL A 8 7.78 15.57 4.84
C VAL A 8 7.33 16.77 4.01
N PRO A 9 7.73 16.86 2.73
CA PRO A 9 7.33 17.99 1.90
C PRO A 9 5.82 17.96 1.67
N PRO A 10 5.19 19.10 1.40
CA PRO A 10 3.77 19.17 1.10
C PRO A 10 3.40 18.30 -0.10
N THR A 11 2.19 17.82 -0.12
CA THR A 11 1.58 16.73 -0.85
C THR A 11 1.69 16.68 -2.38
N ARG A 12 2.35 17.60 -3.06
CA ARG A 12 2.49 17.58 -4.54
C ARG A 12 3.96 17.37 -4.94
N THR A 13 4.23 16.23 -5.59
CA THR A 13 5.56 15.86 -6.11
C THR A 13 5.74 16.15 -7.61
N GLN A 14 4.79 16.82 -8.27
CA GLN A 14 4.83 16.99 -9.73
C GLN A 14 6.03 17.79 -10.24
N ASP A 15 6.63 18.63 -9.37
CA ASP A 15 7.81 19.44 -9.70
C ASP A 15 9.01 19.16 -8.80
N ALA A 16 8.96 18.10 -7.97
CA ALA A 16 10.02 17.74 -7.03
C ALA A 16 11.21 17.10 -7.76
N GLY A 17 12.42 17.50 -7.38
CA GLY A 17 13.64 16.87 -7.89
C GLY A 17 13.83 15.46 -7.33
N PRO A 18 14.70 14.62 -7.98
CA PRO A 18 14.91 13.23 -7.58
C PRO A 18 15.27 13.05 -6.09
N ALA A 19 16.07 13.94 -5.52
CA ALA A 19 16.46 13.90 -4.12
C ALA A 19 15.27 14.14 -3.16
N GLU A 20 14.35 15.03 -3.52
CA GLU A 20 13.16 15.32 -2.72
C GLU A 20 12.16 14.13 -2.77
N ILE A 21 11.96 13.56 -3.96
CA ILE A 21 11.16 12.33 -4.12
C ILE A 21 11.76 11.20 -3.28
N ALA A 22 13.10 11.01 -3.34
CA ALA A 22 13.79 9.99 -2.58
C ALA A 22 13.60 10.15 -1.06
N ARG A 23 13.76 11.38 -0.53
CA ARG A 23 13.54 11.67 0.90
C ARG A 23 12.11 11.38 1.34
N LYS A 24 11.13 11.79 0.55
CA LYS A 24 9.72 11.52 0.83
C LYS A 24 9.42 10.02 0.81
N CYS A 25 9.92 9.31 -0.19
CA CYS A 25 9.76 7.86 -0.28
C CYS A 25 10.43 7.15 0.88
N LEU A 26 11.66 7.54 1.26
CA LEU A 26 12.35 6.94 2.38
C LEU A 26 11.57 7.10 3.69
N TYR A 27 11.06 8.31 3.98
CA TYR A 27 10.26 8.55 5.16
C TYR A 27 9.07 7.59 5.26
N TYR A 28 8.26 7.49 4.19
CA TYR A 28 7.07 6.64 4.24
C TYR A 28 7.38 5.14 4.22
N MET A 29 8.43 4.70 3.55
CA MET A 29 8.87 3.30 3.63
C MET A 29 9.33 2.93 5.04
N CYS A 30 10.13 3.78 5.68
CA CYS A 30 10.56 3.58 7.06
C CYS A 30 9.40 3.65 8.04
N GLN A 31 8.46 4.60 7.86
CA GLN A 31 7.27 4.70 8.70
C GLN A 31 6.37 3.48 8.57
N MET A 32 6.09 3.02 7.35
CA MET A 32 5.33 1.79 7.10
C MET A 32 5.98 0.60 7.80
N ARG A 33 7.29 0.40 7.60
CA ARG A 33 8.04 -0.70 8.21
C ARG A 33 7.99 -0.66 9.74
N GLU A 34 8.23 0.49 10.35
CA GLU A 34 8.21 0.61 11.82
C GLU A 34 6.81 0.37 12.39
N VAL A 35 5.77 0.88 11.74
CA VAL A 35 4.36 0.65 12.14
C VAL A 35 4.03 -0.84 12.06
N GLU A 36 4.35 -1.50 10.95
CA GLU A 36 4.05 -2.92 10.73
C GLU A 36 4.87 -3.84 11.63
N ASP A 37 6.16 -3.57 11.81
CA ASP A 37 7.01 -4.31 12.74
C ASP A 37 6.49 -4.18 14.18
N ARG A 38 6.01 -3.00 14.57
CA ARG A 38 5.40 -2.79 15.88
C ARG A 38 4.10 -3.59 16.04
N ILE A 39 3.27 -3.66 15.02
CA ILE A 39 2.03 -4.45 14.99
C ILE A 39 2.37 -5.95 15.10
N GLU A 40 3.18 -6.48 14.18
CA GLU A 40 3.44 -7.91 14.05
C GLU A 40 4.31 -8.46 15.16
N ARG A 41 5.45 -7.84 15.42
CA ARG A 41 6.50 -8.40 16.27
C ARG A 41 6.33 -8.07 17.76
N LYS A 42 5.58 -7.01 18.06
CA LYS A 42 5.40 -6.55 19.44
C LYS A 42 3.96 -6.70 19.92
N LEU A 43 3.03 -5.92 19.35
CA LEU A 43 1.66 -5.84 19.88
C LEU A 43 0.87 -7.14 19.68
N TYR A 44 1.00 -7.78 18.53
CA TYR A 44 0.39 -9.09 18.28
C TYR A 44 0.94 -10.15 19.23
N ARG A 45 2.28 -10.22 19.41
CA ARG A 45 2.94 -11.16 20.31
C ARG A 45 2.60 -10.92 21.79
N GLN A 46 2.20 -9.70 22.14
CA GLN A 46 1.71 -9.36 23.50
C GLN A 46 0.21 -9.65 23.68
N GLY A 47 -0.49 -10.17 22.69
CA GLY A 47 -1.93 -10.43 22.75
C GLY A 47 -2.78 -9.15 22.74
N LYS A 48 -2.22 -7.99 22.39
CA LYS A 48 -2.95 -6.72 22.32
C LYS A 48 -3.75 -6.56 21.03
N ILE A 49 -3.46 -7.38 20.04
CA ILE A 49 -4.17 -7.47 18.75
C ILE A 49 -4.78 -8.85 18.65
N VAL A 50 -6.11 -8.90 18.46
CA VAL A 50 -6.87 -10.12 18.27
C VAL A 50 -7.27 -10.21 16.79
N GLY A 51 -6.91 -11.29 16.13
CA GLY A 51 -7.22 -11.49 14.73
C GLY A 51 -5.98 -11.54 13.83
N GLY A 52 -6.19 -11.55 12.53
CA GLY A 52 -5.11 -11.70 11.56
C GLY A 52 -4.29 -10.42 11.41
N VAL A 53 -2.96 -10.57 11.41
CA VAL A 53 -2.02 -9.49 11.10
C VAL A 53 -1.30 -9.87 9.81
N TYR A 54 -1.32 -8.95 8.86
CA TYR A 54 -0.71 -9.08 7.54
C TYR A 54 0.11 -7.83 7.27
N VAL A 55 1.36 -8.00 6.94
CA VAL A 55 2.29 -6.88 6.75
C VAL A 55 2.89 -6.89 5.34
N GLY A 56 3.23 -5.72 4.85
CA GLY A 56 3.84 -5.50 3.54
C GLY A 56 5.37 -5.45 3.56
N ARG A 57 6.01 -6.05 4.57
CA ARG A 57 7.47 -6.05 4.70
C ARG A 57 8.17 -6.59 3.46
N GLY A 58 9.11 -5.82 2.93
CA GLY A 58 9.82 -6.08 1.68
C GLY A 58 9.13 -5.53 0.43
N GLN A 59 7.90 -5.01 0.56
CA GLN A 59 7.06 -4.51 -0.53
C GLN A 59 6.78 -2.99 -0.41
N GLU A 60 7.42 -2.32 0.53
CA GLU A 60 7.15 -0.91 0.86
C GLU A 60 7.30 0.00 -0.35
N ALA A 61 8.27 -0.31 -1.24
CA ALA A 61 8.54 0.51 -2.42
C ALA A 61 7.37 0.55 -3.41
N VAL A 62 6.57 -0.53 -3.51
CA VAL A 62 5.41 -0.58 -4.40
C VAL A 62 4.32 0.38 -3.91
N SER A 63 3.94 0.25 -2.65
CA SER A 63 2.91 1.08 -2.04
C SER A 63 3.32 2.56 -2.01
N VAL A 64 4.56 2.85 -1.57
CA VAL A 64 5.06 4.23 -1.47
C VAL A 64 5.26 4.86 -2.84
N GLY A 65 5.99 4.20 -3.74
CA GLY A 65 6.36 4.76 -5.06
C GLY A 65 5.14 5.13 -5.90
N THR A 66 4.03 4.43 -5.72
CA THR A 66 2.79 4.72 -6.43
C THR A 66 1.86 5.67 -5.67
N ALA A 67 1.67 5.50 -4.35
CA ALA A 67 0.72 6.32 -3.59
C ALA A 67 1.14 7.79 -3.46
N VAL A 68 2.45 8.10 -3.49
CA VAL A 68 2.95 9.49 -3.46
C VAL A 68 2.56 10.30 -4.70
N LEU A 69 2.12 9.63 -5.78
CA LEU A 69 1.66 10.23 -7.03
C LEU A 69 0.16 10.61 -6.99
N ALA A 70 -0.58 10.05 -6.04
CA ALA A 70 -2.01 10.29 -5.95
C ALA A 70 -2.30 11.74 -5.50
N ALA A 71 -3.12 12.45 -6.27
CA ALA A 71 -3.67 13.73 -5.85
C ALA A 71 -4.69 13.53 -4.71
N PRO A 72 -4.96 14.55 -3.87
CA PRO A 72 -5.93 14.43 -2.77
C PRO A 72 -7.31 13.96 -3.21
N GLU A 73 -7.71 14.27 -4.44
CA GLU A 73 -9.02 13.97 -5.01
C GLU A 73 -9.09 12.59 -5.68
N ASP A 74 -7.93 11.96 -5.95
CA ASP A 74 -7.87 10.61 -6.51
C ASP A 74 -8.33 9.58 -5.48
N VAL A 75 -8.92 8.48 -5.94
CA VAL A 75 -9.47 7.44 -5.07
C VAL A 75 -8.49 6.29 -4.92
N LEU A 76 -8.26 5.85 -3.69
CA LEU A 76 -7.39 4.72 -3.38
C LEU A 76 -8.20 3.49 -2.97
N PHE A 77 -7.86 2.35 -3.55
CA PHE A 77 -8.28 1.01 -3.15
C PHE A 77 -7.05 0.22 -2.72
N PRO A 78 -6.53 0.42 -1.50
CA PRO A 78 -5.35 -0.29 -1.01
C PRO A 78 -5.68 -1.75 -0.75
N SER A 79 -4.67 -2.62 -0.86
CA SER A 79 -4.73 -3.97 -0.32
C SER A 79 -4.28 -4.00 1.15
N HIS A 80 -4.42 -5.15 1.79
CA HIS A 80 -4.03 -5.33 3.19
C HIS A 80 -2.51 -5.19 3.45
N ARG A 81 -1.67 -5.09 2.40
CA ARG A 81 -0.22 -4.88 2.51
C ARG A 81 0.24 -3.49 2.08
N ASP A 82 -0.70 -2.62 1.73
CA ASP A 82 -0.40 -1.26 1.24
C ASP A 82 -0.61 -0.21 2.35
N MET A 83 -0.08 -0.49 3.55
CA MET A 83 -0.17 0.41 4.70
C MET A 83 0.31 1.83 4.37
N ALA A 84 1.36 1.95 3.55
CA ALA A 84 1.86 3.27 3.17
C ALA A 84 0.83 4.10 2.39
N ALA A 85 -0.03 3.48 1.59
CA ALA A 85 -1.09 4.21 0.88
C ALA A 85 -2.07 4.89 1.86
N LEU A 86 -2.37 4.24 2.99
CA LEU A 86 -3.18 4.83 4.07
C LEU A 86 -2.44 5.99 4.75
N LEU A 87 -1.17 5.78 5.13
CA LEU A 87 -0.34 6.77 5.83
C LEU A 87 -0.12 8.02 4.97
N ILE A 88 0.20 7.85 3.68
CA ILE A 88 0.41 8.95 2.72
C ILE A 88 -0.87 9.77 2.55
N ARG A 89 -2.04 9.13 2.62
CA ARG A 89 -3.35 9.81 2.50
C ARG A 89 -3.80 10.50 3.77
N GLY A 90 -3.11 10.29 4.88
CA GLY A 90 -3.38 11.00 6.13
C GLY A 90 -4.02 10.18 7.24
N VAL A 91 -4.20 8.86 7.06
CA VAL A 91 -4.47 7.98 8.20
C VAL A 91 -3.24 7.97 9.10
N THR A 92 -3.40 8.38 10.34
CA THR A 92 -2.27 8.53 11.25
C THR A 92 -1.85 7.20 11.88
N PRO A 93 -0.58 7.01 12.27
CA PRO A 93 -0.15 5.84 13.04
C PRO A 93 -0.99 5.59 14.29
N ARG A 94 -1.47 6.65 14.97
CA ARG A 94 -2.38 6.56 16.13
C ARG A 94 -3.67 5.83 15.76
N GLN A 95 -4.29 6.21 14.65
CA GLN A 95 -5.50 5.57 14.15
C GLN A 95 -5.27 4.11 13.73
N VAL A 96 -4.14 3.84 13.08
CA VAL A 96 -3.75 2.47 12.68
C VAL A 96 -3.62 1.56 13.89
N PHE A 97 -2.86 1.96 14.93
CA PHE A 97 -2.72 1.15 16.14
C PHE A 97 -4.04 0.99 16.89
N ALA A 98 -4.83 2.06 17.02
CA ALA A 98 -6.14 1.99 17.65
C ALA A 98 -7.08 1.04 16.87
N GLN A 99 -7.02 1.04 15.52
CA GLN A 99 -7.78 0.12 14.68
C GLN A 99 -7.42 -1.33 14.97
N TYR A 100 -6.13 -1.68 14.92
CA TYR A 100 -5.68 -3.05 15.17
C TYR A 100 -5.96 -3.53 16.61
N MET A 101 -6.03 -2.62 17.57
CA MET A 101 -6.39 -2.92 18.97
C MET A 101 -7.90 -2.90 19.23
N GLY A 102 -8.75 -2.67 18.22
CA GLY A 102 -10.20 -2.59 18.39
C GLY A 102 -10.65 -1.42 19.28
N ARG A 103 -9.96 -0.27 19.21
CA ARG A 103 -10.22 0.91 20.03
C ARG A 103 -11.05 1.95 19.28
N VAL A 104 -11.78 2.77 20.02
CA VAL A 104 -12.62 3.86 19.46
C VAL A 104 -11.82 4.85 18.60
N GLY A 105 -10.53 5.07 18.94
CA GLY A 105 -9.63 5.92 18.14
C GLY A 105 -9.26 5.37 16.77
N GLY A 106 -9.61 4.12 16.44
CA GLY A 106 -9.43 3.52 15.12
C GLY A 106 -10.43 4.06 14.09
N VAL A 107 -10.13 3.84 12.82
CA VAL A 107 -10.94 4.33 11.69
C VAL A 107 -12.37 3.79 11.73
N THR A 108 -12.56 2.54 12.17
CA THR A 108 -13.87 1.91 12.34
C THR A 108 -14.45 2.06 13.76
N ARG A 109 -13.85 2.91 14.57
CA ARG A 109 -14.30 3.15 15.97
C ARG A 109 -14.39 1.88 16.81
N GLY A 110 -13.50 0.91 16.56
CA GLY A 110 -13.43 -0.36 17.28
C GLY A 110 -14.44 -1.40 16.85
N LYS A 111 -15.23 -1.17 15.80
CA LYS A 111 -16.19 -2.14 15.24
C LYS A 111 -15.52 -3.22 14.40
N ASP A 112 -14.32 -2.96 13.91
CA ASP A 112 -13.41 -3.95 13.33
C ASP A 112 -12.01 -3.74 13.95
N GLY A 113 -11.35 -4.82 14.33
CA GLY A 113 -10.02 -4.82 14.95
C GLY A 113 -8.92 -5.28 14.01
N ASN A 114 -9.02 -5.02 12.73
CA ASN A 114 -8.09 -5.51 11.74
C ASN A 114 -7.81 -4.45 10.65
N MET A 115 -7.23 -4.91 9.55
CA MET A 115 -6.79 -4.12 8.40
C MET A 115 -7.93 -3.49 7.56
N HIS A 116 -9.19 -3.78 7.82
CA HIS A 116 -10.32 -3.26 7.03
C HIS A 116 -10.53 -1.76 7.30
N MET A 117 -9.54 -0.97 6.91
CA MET A 117 -9.55 0.48 7.07
C MET A 117 -9.98 1.16 5.77
N GLY A 118 -10.81 2.17 5.91
CA GLY A 118 -11.18 3.07 4.83
C GLY A 118 -11.68 4.39 5.42
N ASP A 119 -11.49 5.47 4.71
CA ASP A 119 -12.00 6.79 5.07
C ASP A 119 -12.36 7.55 3.79
N LEU A 120 -13.65 7.64 3.50
CA LEU A 120 -14.14 8.32 2.30
C LEU A 120 -13.85 9.83 2.31
N LYS A 121 -13.62 10.45 3.47
CA LYS A 121 -13.17 11.85 3.54
C LYS A 121 -11.75 12.03 3.01
N LEU A 122 -10.96 10.96 3.10
CA LEU A 122 -9.62 10.88 2.53
C LEU A 122 -9.61 10.22 1.14
N ASN A 123 -10.77 9.93 0.54
CA ASN A 123 -10.91 9.16 -0.70
C ASN A 123 -10.22 7.79 -0.64
N ILE A 124 -10.26 7.14 0.50
CA ILE A 124 -9.79 5.77 0.71
C ILE A 124 -11.00 4.86 0.82
N VAL A 125 -11.18 3.96 -0.13
CA VAL A 125 -12.18 2.90 -0.03
C VAL A 125 -11.63 1.80 0.88
N SER A 126 -12.49 1.26 1.74
CA SER A 126 -12.09 0.25 2.71
C SER A 126 -11.40 -0.95 2.05
N ILE A 127 -10.36 -1.45 2.69
CA ILE A 127 -9.69 -2.68 2.28
C ILE A 127 -10.70 -3.83 2.26
N ILE A 128 -10.79 -4.53 1.15
CA ILE A 128 -11.69 -5.66 0.93
C ILE A 128 -10.87 -6.96 1.03
N SER A 129 -11.22 -7.84 1.98
CA SER A 129 -10.49 -9.11 2.18
C SER A 129 -10.77 -10.13 1.08
N ALA A 130 -11.94 -10.09 0.44
CA ALA A 130 -12.24 -10.97 -0.67
C ALA A 130 -11.30 -10.64 -1.85
N MET A 131 -10.45 -11.60 -2.21
CA MET A 131 -9.41 -11.42 -3.23
C MET A 131 -10.02 -10.95 -4.55
N ALA A 132 -9.44 -9.91 -5.14
CA ALA A 132 -9.83 -9.26 -6.38
C ALA A 132 -11.16 -8.49 -6.36
N ALA A 133 -11.99 -8.58 -5.32
CA ALA A 133 -13.27 -7.88 -5.28
C ALA A 133 -13.14 -6.34 -5.36
N SER A 134 -11.99 -5.79 -4.96
CA SER A 134 -11.66 -4.38 -5.16
C SER A 134 -11.58 -3.96 -6.63
N VAL A 135 -11.24 -4.87 -7.55
CA VAL A 135 -11.00 -4.56 -8.98
C VAL A 135 -12.26 -4.07 -9.68
N PRO A 136 -13.41 -4.80 -9.66
CA PRO A 136 -14.65 -4.30 -10.25
C PRO A 136 -15.22 -3.09 -9.49
N VAL A 137 -15.03 -3.01 -8.16
CA VAL A 137 -15.48 -1.83 -7.37
C VAL A 137 -14.69 -0.58 -7.76
N ALA A 138 -13.37 -0.71 -7.97
CA ALA A 138 -12.53 0.38 -8.47
C ALA A 138 -12.95 0.83 -9.88
N ALA A 139 -13.31 -0.11 -10.76
CA ALA A 139 -13.87 0.23 -12.07
C ALA A 139 -15.20 1.00 -11.93
N GLY A 140 -16.07 0.61 -11.01
CA GLY A 140 -17.30 1.33 -10.70
C GLY A 140 -17.06 2.75 -10.19
N ALA A 141 -16.09 2.93 -9.27
CA ALA A 141 -15.70 4.24 -8.79
C ALA A 141 -15.16 5.14 -9.92
N ALA A 142 -14.31 4.60 -10.79
CA ALA A 142 -13.79 5.34 -11.94
C ALA A 142 -14.90 5.71 -12.94
N LEU A 143 -15.88 4.83 -13.13
CA LEU A 143 -17.07 5.13 -13.94
C LEU A 143 -17.86 6.31 -13.35
N ALA A 144 -18.07 6.32 -12.04
CA ALA A 144 -18.75 7.41 -11.34
C ALA A 144 -17.99 8.74 -11.50
N LEU A 145 -16.66 8.75 -11.36
CA LEU A 145 -15.83 9.93 -11.59
C LEU A 145 -16.00 10.47 -13.00
N ARG A 146 -16.03 9.59 -14.00
CA ARG A 146 -16.24 9.98 -15.41
C ARG A 146 -17.63 10.59 -15.63
N TYR A 147 -18.70 10.00 -15.07
CA TYR A 147 -20.06 10.57 -15.16
C TYR A 147 -20.17 11.92 -14.47
N GLN A 148 -19.39 12.16 -13.43
CA GLN A 148 -19.30 13.45 -12.75
C GLN A 148 -18.37 14.45 -13.47
N ALA A 149 -17.81 14.09 -14.63
CA ALA A 149 -16.86 14.90 -15.40
C ALA A 149 -15.64 15.37 -14.58
N LYS A 150 -15.21 14.54 -13.61
CA LYS A 150 -14.04 14.80 -12.75
C LYS A 150 -12.79 14.22 -13.40
N ASN A 151 -11.71 15.01 -13.41
CA ASN A 151 -10.39 14.57 -13.89
C ASN A 151 -9.58 13.91 -12.75
N HIS A 152 -10.22 12.98 -12.01
CA HIS A 152 -9.59 12.18 -10.97
C HIS A 152 -9.40 10.76 -11.47
N ILE A 153 -8.45 10.05 -10.87
CA ILE A 153 -8.16 8.67 -11.22
C ILE A 153 -8.31 7.74 -10.00
N VAL A 154 -8.34 6.47 -10.27
CA VAL A 154 -8.45 5.43 -9.23
C VAL A 154 -7.17 4.62 -9.20
N PHE A 155 -6.57 4.44 -8.02
CA PHE A 155 -5.48 3.51 -7.76
C PHE A 155 -6.06 2.24 -7.14
N CYS A 156 -5.85 1.09 -7.77
CA CYS A 156 -6.32 -0.19 -7.27
C CYS A 156 -5.17 -1.16 -7.07
N TYR A 157 -4.91 -1.51 -5.81
CA TYR A 157 -3.81 -2.40 -5.42
C TYR A 157 -4.31 -3.82 -5.21
N PHE A 158 -3.53 -4.80 -5.65
CA PHE A 158 -3.81 -6.22 -5.46
C PHE A 158 -2.52 -7.05 -5.57
N GLY A 159 -2.53 -8.26 -5.02
CA GLY A 159 -1.43 -9.22 -5.16
C GLY A 159 -1.57 -10.10 -6.40
N ASP A 160 -0.48 -10.81 -6.76
CA ASP A 160 -0.45 -11.78 -7.86
C ASP A 160 -1.56 -12.83 -7.74
N GLY A 161 -1.85 -13.32 -6.54
CA GLY A 161 -2.92 -14.29 -6.31
C GLY A 161 -4.32 -13.83 -6.68
N ALA A 162 -4.58 -12.51 -6.61
CA ALA A 162 -5.87 -11.95 -7.01
C ALA A 162 -6.14 -12.15 -8.51
N THR A 163 -5.11 -12.24 -9.33
CA THR A 163 -5.22 -12.38 -10.79
C THR A 163 -5.75 -13.73 -11.27
N SER A 164 -5.93 -14.68 -10.35
CA SER A 164 -6.57 -15.98 -10.62
C SER A 164 -8.08 -15.98 -10.36
N ARG A 165 -8.66 -14.84 -9.93
CA ARG A 165 -10.09 -14.71 -9.65
C ARG A 165 -10.84 -14.14 -10.84
N GLY A 166 -12.10 -14.62 -11.04
CA GLY A 166 -13.01 -14.09 -12.07
C GLY A 166 -13.19 -12.59 -11.98
N ASP A 167 -13.42 -12.08 -10.76
CA ASP A 167 -13.59 -10.64 -10.47
C ASP A 167 -12.46 -9.77 -11.05
N TRP A 168 -11.20 -10.26 -11.01
CA TRP A 168 -10.07 -9.55 -11.58
C TRP A 168 -10.22 -9.40 -13.09
N HIS A 169 -10.55 -10.49 -13.79
CA HIS A 169 -10.70 -10.52 -15.24
C HIS A 169 -11.87 -9.65 -15.71
N GLU A 170 -13.01 -9.78 -15.03
CA GLU A 170 -14.24 -9.06 -15.36
C GLU A 170 -14.10 -7.56 -15.12
N GLY A 171 -13.56 -7.18 -13.95
CA GLY A 171 -13.35 -5.78 -13.61
C GLY A 171 -12.33 -5.10 -14.52
N LEU A 172 -11.24 -5.77 -14.86
CA LEU A 172 -10.22 -5.24 -15.76
C LEU A 172 -10.77 -5.06 -17.18
N ASN A 173 -11.48 -6.08 -17.69
CA ASN A 173 -12.12 -6.02 -19.00
C ASN A 173 -13.16 -4.89 -19.08
N PHE A 174 -14.00 -4.77 -18.06
CA PHE A 174 -14.99 -3.69 -18.00
C PHE A 174 -14.32 -2.29 -18.02
N ALA A 175 -13.29 -2.12 -17.21
CA ALA A 175 -12.52 -0.88 -17.19
C ALA A 175 -11.87 -0.56 -18.54
N ALA A 176 -11.34 -1.57 -19.23
CA ALA A 176 -10.72 -1.45 -20.54
C ALA A 176 -11.73 -1.04 -21.61
N VAL A 177 -12.86 -1.77 -21.71
CA VAL A 177 -13.95 -1.47 -22.67
C VAL A 177 -14.47 -0.05 -22.47
N GLN A 178 -14.63 0.38 -21.22
CA GLN A 178 -15.11 1.69 -20.88
C GLN A 178 -14.02 2.77 -20.88
N LYS A 179 -12.74 2.44 -21.11
CA LYS A 179 -11.59 3.36 -21.01
C LYS A 179 -11.59 4.15 -19.70
N LEU A 180 -11.78 3.45 -18.57
CA LEU A 180 -11.87 4.09 -17.25
C LEU A 180 -10.48 4.49 -16.73
N PRO A 181 -10.38 5.62 -16.00
CA PRO A 181 -9.12 6.12 -15.48
C PRO A 181 -8.68 5.35 -14.22
N VAL A 182 -8.22 4.12 -14.39
CA VAL A 182 -7.75 3.25 -13.30
C VAL A 182 -6.29 2.88 -13.51
N VAL A 183 -5.47 3.05 -12.47
CA VAL A 183 -4.13 2.46 -12.39
C VAL A 183 -4.25 1.20 -11.53
N TYR A 184 -4.10 0.05 -12.17
CA TYR A 184 -4.09 -1.27 -11.54
C TYR A 184 -2.66 -1.64 -11.15
N ILE A 185 -2.38 -1.75 -9.86
CA ILE A 185 -1.04 -1.98 -9.30
C ILE A 185 -0.98 -3.38 -8.73
N CYS A 186 -0.22 -4.25 -9.38
CA CYS A 186 0.00 -5.61 -8.94
C CYS A 186 1.26 -5.70 -8.08
N ASN A 187 1.08 -5.97 -6.79
CA ASN A 187 2.12 -6.38 -5.86
C ASN A 187 2.46 -7.87 -6.14
N ASN A 188 3.27 -8.14 -7.16
CA ASN A 188 3.70 -9.51 -7.44
C ASN A 188 4.81 -9.91 -6.47
N ASN A 189 4.40 -10.35 -5.29
CA ASN A 189 5.29 -10.75 -4.20
C ASN A 189 5.66 -12.25 -4.23
N GLN A 190 5.47 -12.91 -5.37
CA GLN A 190 5.84 -14.27 -5.74
C GLN A 190 4.99 -15.37 -5.10
N TYR A 191 4.09 -15.06 -4.16
CA TYR A 191 3.31 -16.07 -3.45
C TYR A 191 1.87 -15.63 -3.16
N ALA A 192 0.89 -16.40 -3.62
CA ALA A 192 -0.47 -16.34 -3.12
C ALA A 192 -0.60 -17.29 -1.93
N TYR A 193 -0.53 -16.76 -0.70
CA TYR A 193 -0.37 -17.56 0.52
C TYR A 193 0.86 -18.49 0.39
N SER A 194 0.65 -19.80 0.20
CA SER A 194 1.69 -20.82 0.01
C SER A 194 1.93 -21.21 -1.46
N THR A 195 1.16 -20.65 -2.39
CA THR A 195 1.25 -21.02 -3.80
C THR A 195 2.17 -20.08 -4.57
N PRO A 196 3.31 -20.55 -5.08
CA PRO A 196 4.22 -19.73 -5.88
C PRO A 196 3.59 -19.34 -7.23
N VAL A 197 3.99 -18.20 -7.79
CA VAL A 197 3.48 -17.66 -9.07
C VAL A 197 3.46 -18.71 -10.20
N ALA A 198 4.52 -19.51 -10.31
CA ALA A 198 4.62 -20.55 -11.34
C ALA A 198 3.53 -21.65 -11.26
N ARG A 199 2.81 -21.74 -10.13
CA ARG A 199 1.66 -22.64 -9.95
C ARG A 199 0.32 -21.91 -10.00
N GLN A 200 0.32 -20.60 -10.12
CA GLN A 200 -0.91 -19.81 -10.19
C GLN A 200 -1.29 -19.46 -11.62
N MET A 201 -0.32 -19.24 -12.49
CA MET A 201 -0.55 -18.81 -13.86
C MET A 201 0.46 -19.41 -14.84
N SER A 202 0.01 -19.60 -16.09
CA SER A 202 0.81 -20.15 -17.19
C SER A 202 1.73 -19.11 -17.84
N CYS A 203 1.30 -17.84 -17.88
CA CYS A 203 2.13 -16.74 -18.36
C CYS A 203 3.22 -16.38 -17.33
N ALA A 204 4.36 -15.90 -17.82
CA ALA A 204 5.50 -15.58 -16.95
C ALA A 204 5.24 -14.38 -16.04
N ASN A 205 4.41 -13.44 -16.48
CA ASN A 205 4.12 -12.20 -15.78
C ASN A 205 2.62 -11.92 -15.76
N VAL A 206 2.17 -11.20 -14.75
CA VAL A 206 0.81 -10.65 -14.70
C VAL A 206 0.61 -9.64 -15.85
N ALA A 207 1.61 -8.83 -16.13
CA ALA A 207 1.59 -7.84 -17.21
C ALA A 207 1.37 -8.45 -18.60
N ASP A 208 1.77 -9.71 -18.83
CA ASP A 208 1.56 -10.42 -20.10
C ASP A 208 0.08 -10.55 -20.46
N ARG A 209 -0.82 -10.37 -19.48
CA ARG A 209 -2.28 -10.38 -19.68
C ARG A 209 -2.85 -9.05 -20.17
N GLY A 210 -2.12 -7.95 -20.00
CA GLY A 210 -2.58 -6.61 -20.42
C GLY A 210 -3.00 -6.52 -21.87
N PRO A 211 -2.18 -7.01 -22.84
CA PRO A 211 -2.52 -7.01 -24.26
C PRO A 211 -3.83 -7.75 -24.59
N ALA A 212 -4.20 -8.80 -23.84
CA ALA A 212 -5.45 -9.52 -24.04
C ALA A 212 -6.70 -8.66 -23.74
N TYR A 213 -6.55 -7.63 -22.93
CA TYR A 213 -7.60 -6.63 -22.63
C TYR A 213 -7.43 -5.35 -23.44
N GLY A 214 -6.42 -5.25 -24.31
CA GLY A 214 -6.12 -4.03 -25.09
C GLY A 214 -5.65 -2.87 -24.24
N ILE A 215 -5.02 -3.12 -23.08
CA ILE A 215 -4.49 -2.10 -22.18
C ILE A 215 -2.96 -2.16 -22.11
N PRO A 216 -2.28 -1.01 -21.92
CA PRO A 216 -0.85 -1.02 -21.66
C PRO A 216 -0.56 -1.72 -20.33
N ALA A 217 0.55 -2.46 -20.32
CA ALA A 217 1.04 -3.13 -19.13
C ALA A 217 2.57 -2.98 -19.03
N GLU A 218 3.08 -2.79 -17.84
CA GLU A 218 4.50 -2.57 -17.59
C GLU A 218 4.96 -3.41 -16.39
N ILE A 219 6.18 -3.94 -16.46
CA ILE A 219 6.84 -4.64 -15.37
C ILE A 219 7.94 -3.73 -14.82
N VAL A 220 8.00 -3.62 -13.49
CA VAL A 220 9.04 -2.85 -12.81
C VAL A 220 9.63 -3.64 -11.64
N ASP A 221 10.89 -3.36 -11.30
CA ASP A 221 11.50 -3.81 -10.04
C ASP A 221 10.78 -3.16 -8.87
N GLY A 222 9.91 -3.93 -8.21
CA GLY A 222 9.10 -3.49 -7.08
C GLY A 222 9.90 -3.20 -5.80
N ASN A 223 11.22 -3.44 -5.81
CA ASN A 223 12.12 -3.11 -4.70
C ASN A 223 12.98 -1.86 -5.00
N ASP A 224 12.83 -1.22 -6.16
CA ASP A 224 13.39 0.10 -6.46
C ASP A 224 12.27 1.14 -6.46
N VAL A 225 12.15 1.88 -5.36
CA VAL A 225 11.05 2.85 -5.19
C VAL A 225 11.07 3.96 -6.23
N LEU A 226 12.23 4.37 -6.74
CA LEU A 226 12.33 5.41 -7.75
C LEU A 226 11.93 4.88 -9.14
N ALA A 227 12.24 3.62 -9.44
CA ALA A 227 11.76 2.95 -10.64
C ALA A 227 10.23 2.76 -10.59
N VAL A 228 9.69 2.33 -9.43
CA VAL A 228 8.24 2.22 -9.21
C VAL A 228 7.55 3.58 -9.36
N HIS A 229 8.12 4.63 -8.78
CA HIS A 229 7.58 5.99 -8.90
C HIS A 229 7.52 6.44 -10.36
N GLU A 230 8.58 6.24 -11.12
CA GLU A 230 8.62 6.65 -12.53
C GLU A 230 7.66 5.84 -13.41
N ALA A 231 7.55 4.52 -13.20
CA ALA A 231 6.56 3.69 -13.88
C ALA A 231 5.12 4.09 -13.49
N GLY A 232 4.91 4.35 -12.19
CA GLY A 232 3.64 4.85 -11.67
C GLY A 232 3.25 6.19 -12.29
N ARG A 233 4.20 7.12 -12.47
CA ARG A 233 3.98 8.42 -13.12
C ARG A 233 3.46 8.24 -14.55
N ARG A 234 4.08 7.34 -15.34
CA ARG A 234 3.59 7.02 -16.69
C ARG A 234 2.17 6.46 -16.67
N ALA A 235 1.88 5.57 -15.74
CA ALA A 235 0.53 4.99 -15.58
C ALA A 235 -0.51 6.05 -15.20
N VAL A 236 -0.17 6.94 -14.27
CA VAL A 236 -1.02 8.07 -13.85
C VAL A 236 -1.29 9.02 -15.03
N GLU A 237 -0.27 9.41 -15.76
CA GLU A 237 -0.40 10.28 -16.93
C GLU A 237 -1.29 9.65 -18.00
N HIS A 238 -1.13 8.35 -18.27
CA HIS A 238 -1.97 7.62 -19.22
C HIS A 238 -3.45 7.64 -18.79
N ALA A 239 -3.72 7.27 -17.55
CA ALA A 239 -5.08 7.21 -17.02
C ALA A 239 -5.73 8.61 -16.98
N ARG A 240 -4.99 9.61 -16.50
CA ARG A 240 -5.46 11.01 -16.40
C ARG A 240 -5.70 11.65 -17.77
N ALA A 241 -4.97 11.21 -18.79
CA ALA A 241 -5.20 11.62 -20.19
C ALA A 241 -6.44 10.96 -20.83
N GLY A 242 -7.23 10.18 -20.06
CA GLY A 242 -8.43 9.50 -20.54
C GLY A 242 -8.17 8.35 -21.53
N LYS A 243 -6.94 7.83 -21.56
CA LYS A 243 -6.54 6.74 -22.47
C LYS A 243 -7.00 5.36 -22.01
N GLY A 244 -7.62 5.27 -20.82
CA GLY A 244 -8.10 4.02 -20.23
C GLY A 244 -7.23 3.53 -19.09
N PRO A 245 -7.44 2.30 -18.61
CA PRO A 245 -6.69 1.74 -17.51
C PRO A 245 -5.25 1.39 -17.90
N TYR A 246 -4.40 1.29 -16.87
CA TYR A 246 -3.00 0.88 -17.00
C TYR A 246 -2.70 -0.23 -15.98
N LEU A 247 -2.01 -1.29 -16.38
CA LEU A 247 -1.60 -2.39 -15.51
C LEU A 247 -0.11 -2.27 -15.21
N LEU A 248 0.23 -2.01 -13.94
CA LEU A 248 1.61 -1.94 -13.47
C LEU A 248 1.90 -3.17 -12.61
N GLU A 249 2.79 -4.04 -13.06
CA GLU A 249 3.29 -5.19 -12.30
C GLU A 249 4.60 -4.85 -11.62
N CYS A 250 4.59 -4.81 -10.29
CA CYS A 250 5.77 -4.57 -9.47
C CYS A 250 6.28 -5.92 -8.94
N LYS A 251 7.43 -6.37 -9.45
CA LYS A 251 8.09 -7.60 -9.00
C LYS A 251 8.78 -7.34 -7.67
N THR A 252 8.32 -8.01 -6.62
CA THR A 252 8.82 -7.87 -5.25
C THR A 252 8.78 -9.22 -4.54
N PHE A 253 9.01 -9.22 -3.23
CA PHE A 253 8.94 -10.44 -2.43
C PHE A 253 8.36 -10.15 -1.04
N ARG A 254 7.50 -11.05 -0.57
CA ARG A 254 6.96 -10.99 0.78
C ARG A 254 8.00 -11.53 1.77
N MET A 255 8.66 -10.65 2.51
CA MET A 255 9.72 -10.97 3.47
C MET A 255 9.20 -11.43 4.84
N THR A 256 7.97 -11.98 4.89
CA THR A 256 7.33 -12.55 6.08
C THR A 256 6.45 -13.72 5.66
N GLY A 257 5.85 -14.43 6.60
CA GLY A 257 4.74 -15.33 6.33
C GLY A 257 3.53 -14.62 5.72
N HIS A 258 2.52 -15.37 5.32
CA HIS A 258 1.29 -14.77 4.82
C HIS A 258 0.62 -13.90 5.90
N SER A 259 0.70 -14.34 7.13
CA SER A 259 0.22 -13.63 8.33
C SER A 259 1.19 -13.84 9.49
N ALA A 260 1.02 -13.11 10.58
CA ALA A 260 1.91 -13.15 11.76
C ALA A 260 2.06 -14.52 12.42
N HIS A 261 1.16 -15.45 12.16
CA HIS A 261 1.23 -16.83 12.68
C HIS A 261 1.71 -17.86 11.65
N ASP A 262 2.02 -17.43 10.42
CA ASP A 262 2.49 -18.30 9.35
C ASP A 262 4.03 -18.35 9.36
N ALA A 263 4.60 -19.54 9.60
CA ALA A 263 6.04 -19.75 9.61
C ALA A 263 6.69 -19.70 8.21
N ALA A 264 5.88 -19.77 7.15
CA ALA A 264 6.32 -19.75 5.75
C ALA A 264 7.32 -20.86 5.36
N ASP A 265 7.19 -22.04 5.97
CA ASP A 265 8.07 -23.21 5.71
C ASP A 265 8.01 -23.71 4.25
N TYR A 266 6.98 -23.28 3.51
CA TYR A 266 6.82 -23.57 2.08
C TYR A 266 7.72 -22.71 1.17
N VAL A 267 8.38 -21.68 1.72
CA VAL A 267 9.30 -20.81 0.98
C VAL A 267 10.71 -21.36 1.06
N PRO A 268 11.39 -21.63 -0.08
CA PRO A 268 12.79 -22.05 -0.08
C PRO A 268 13.70 -21.04 0.62
N LYS A 269 14.57 -21.52 1.53
CA LYS A 269 15.43 -20.66 2.36
C LYS A 269 16.31 -19.70 1.56
N HIS A 270 16.86 -20.14 0.42
CA HIS A 270 17.73 -19.30 -0.41
C HIS A 270 17.02 -18.03 -0.92
N LEU A 271 15.70 -18.08 -1.14
CA LEU A 271 14.94 -16.91 -1.60
C LEU A 271 14.93 -15.80 -0.56
N TRP A 272 14.91 -16.13 0.75
CA TRP A 272 15.00 -15.13 1.81
C TRP A 272 16.32 -14.36 1.73
N ASP A 273 17.43 -15.09 1.54
CA ASP A 273 18.77 -14.49 1.45
C ASP A 273 18.97 -13.67 0.18
N GLU A 274 18.38 -14.12 -0.93
CA GLU A 274 18.43 -13.41 -2.21
C GLU A 274 17.65 -12.09 -2.13
N TRP A 275 16.41 -12.14 -1.66
CA TRP A 275 15.55 -10.96 -1.60
C TRP A 275 15.92 -9.99 -0.46
N ALA A 276 16.53 -10.45 0.61
CA ALA A 276 17.07 -9.59 1.66
C ALA A 276 18.12 -8.59 1.13
N LYS A 277 18.89 -9.00 0.11
CA LYS A 277 19.85 -8.11 -0.57
C LYS A 277 19.19 -7.01 -1.39
N LEU A 278 17.91 -7.19 -1.69
CA LEU A 278 17.09 -6.27 -2.46
C LEU A 278 16.14 -5.45 -1.57
N ASP A 279 16.38 -5.39 -0.26
CA ASP A 279 15.54 -4.61 0.66
C ASP A 279 15.36 -3.17 0.16
N PRO A 280 14.11 -2.69 -0.03
CA PRO A 280 13.87 -1.41 -0.68
C PRO A 280 14.38 -0.20 0.11
N ILE A 281 14.37 -0.27 1.45
CA ILE A 281 14.86 0.82 2.30
C ILE A 281 16.38 0.91 2.19
N THR A 282 17.06 -0.22 2.40
CA THR A 282 18.54 -0.30 2.32
C THR A 282 19.04 0.13 0.93
N ARG A 283 18.34 -0.27 -0.14
CA ARG A 283 18.70 0.12 -1.52
C ARG A 283 18.55 1.62 -1.74
N LEU A 284 17.47 2.23 -1.25
CA LEU A 284 17.28 3.66 -1.39
C LEU A 284 18.29 4.45 -0.58
N GLU A 285 18.56 4.04 0.67
CA GLU A 285 19.60 4.68 1.51
C GLU A 285 20.97 4.62 0.86
N ALA A 286 21.36 3.45 0.32
CA ALA A 286 22.62 3.30 -0.41
C ALA A 286 22.68 4.28 -1.61
N ARG A 287 21.63 4.33 -2.42
CA ARG A 287 21.55 5.25 -3.56
C ARG A 287 21.60 6.71 -3.14
N MET A 288 20.89 7.10 -2.06
CA MET A 288 20.91 8.48 -1.53
C MET A 288 22.29 8.87 -1.04
N ARG A 289 23.01 7.95 -0.41
CA ARG A 289 24.40 8.13 0.03
C ARG A 289 25.34 8.33 -1.17
N ASP A 290 25.26 7.46 -2.16
CA ASP A 290 26.09 7.51 -3.36
C ASP A 290 25.89 8.79 -4.18
N GLN A 291 24.66 9.31 -4.19
CA GLN A 291 24.30 10.56 -4.87
C GLN A 291 24.52 11.82 -4.01
N GLY A 292 24.95 11.68 -2.77
CA GLY A 292 25.11 12.80 -1.83
C GLY A 292 23.78 13.47 -1.46
N TRP A 293 22.65 12.74 -1.54
CA TRP A 293 21.32 13.28 -1.22
C TRP A 293 21.04 13.28 0.28
N ALA A 294 21.73 12.45 1.06
CA ALA A 294 21.64 12.41 2.51
C ALA A 294 22.91 11.85 3.15
N THR A 295 23.16 12.21 4.40
CA THR A 295 24.27 11.76 5.23
C THR A 295 23.82 10.67 6.20
N GLU A 296 24.77 9.91 6.80
CA GLU A 296 24.45 8.93 7.84
C GLU A 296 23.71 9.55 9.03
N ALA A 297 24.15 10.73 9.46
CA ALA A 297 23.50 11.44 10.57
C ALA A 297 22.03 11.80 10.26
N GLU A 298 21.69 12.09 9.00
CA GLU A 298 20.30 12.34 8.58
C GLU A 298 19.49 11.04 8.56
N PHE A 299 20.06 9.91 8.16
CA PHE A 299 19.38 8.59 8.25
C PHE A 299 19.12 8.21 9.71
N ASP A 300 20.12 8.35 10.59
CA ASP A 300 19.97 8.05 12.00
C ASP A 300 18.90 8.94 12.66
N ALA A 301 18.87 10.23 12.33
CA ALA A 301 17.86 11.16 12.80
C ALA A 301 16.46 10.80 12.31
N LEU A 302 16.33 10.42 11.03
CA LEU A 302 15.07 9.96 10.46
C LEU A 302 14.52 8.73 11.18
N HIS A 303 15.35 7.70 11.34
CA HIS A 303 14.94 6.48 12.02
C HIS A 303 14.59 6.73 13.50
N ALA A 304 15.36 7.56 14.20
CA ALA A 304 15.06 7.93 15.58
C ALA A 304 13.72 8.67 15.71
N ARG A 305 13.47 9.62 14.81
CA ARG A 305 12.22 10.36 14.74
C ARG A 305 11.02 9.41 14.50
N ILE A 306 11.08 8.53 13.50
CA ILE A 306 10.00 7.61 13.18
C ILE A 306 9.72 6.66 14.34
N ARG A 307 10.76 6.14 15.01
CA ARG A 307 10.57 5.31 16.22
C ARG A 307 9.84 6.09 17.32
N GLY A 308 10.21 7.36 17.56
CA GLY A 308 9.53 8.21 18.52
C GLY A 308 8.06 8.46 18.17
N GLU A 309 7.77 8.80 16.91
CA GLU A 309 6.39 8.98 16.41
C GLU A 309 5.54 7.70 16.61
N VAL A 310 6.12 6.53 16.35
CA VAL A 310 5.44 5.24 16.52
C VAL A 310 5.24 4.91 18.00
N ASP A 311 6.22 5.15 18.86
CA ASP A 311 6.09 4.92 20.30
C ASP A 311 4.97 5.80 20.92
N GLU A 312 4.91 7.07 20.55
CA GLU A 312 3.83 7.98 20.95
C GLU A 312 2.47 7.50 20.43
N ALA A 313 2.41 7.05 19.17
CA ALA A 313 1.18 6.56 18.57
C ALA A 313 0.65 5.31 19.26
N VAL A 314 1.52 4.37 19.63
CA VAL A 314 1.14 3.17 20.41
C VAL A 314 0.62 3.58 21.78
N ALA A 315 1.36 4.44 22.50
CA ALA A 315 0.95 4.91 23.82
C ALA A 315 -0.41 5.63 23.82
N TRP A 316 -0.70 6.36 22.74
CA TRP A 316 -1.99 7.01 22.54
C TRP A 316 -3.09 5.97 22.28
N ALA A 317 -2.85 5.00 21.38
CA ALA A 317 -3.82 3.97 21.04
C ALA A 317 -4.17 3.07 22.25
N GLU A 318 -3.20 2.75 23.09
CA GLU A 318 -3.42 1.98 24.33
C GLU A 318 -4.35 2.69 25.33
N LYS A 319 -4.32 4.04 25.35
CA LYS A 319 -5.20 4.84 26.20
C LYS A 319 -6.59 5.05 25.62
N SER A 320 -6.77 4.85 24.32
CA SER A 320 -8.08 4.95 23.68
C SER A 320 -9.02 3.87 24.24
N PRO A 321 -10.27 4.21 24.59
CA PRO A 321 -11.20 3.25 25.16
C PRO A 321 -11.64 2.18 24.14
N TYR A 322 -12.18 1.08 24.64
CA TYR A 322 -12.96 0.15 23.82
C TYR A 322 -14.32 0.78 23.50
N PRO A 323 -14.96 0.38 22.38
CA PRO A 323 -16.30 0.86 22.06
C PRO A 323 -17.31 0.40 23.14
N ASP A 324 -18.32 1.24 23.38
CA ASP A 324 -19.45 0.87 24.24
C ASP A 324 -20.25 -0.23 23.52
N PRO A 325 -20.52 -1.37 24.14
CA PRO A 325 -21.37 -2.43 23.58
C PRO A 325 -22.75 -1.93 23.10
N ALA A 326 -23.30 -0.89 23.73
CA ALA A 326 -24.55 -0.29 23.31
C ALA A 326 -24.53 0.27 21.88
N THR A 327 -23.32 0.61 21.37
CA THR A 327 -23.14 1.15 20.00
C THR A 327 -23.01 0.07 18.92
N LEU A 328 -23.18 -1.20 19.26
CA LEU A 328 -22.95 -2.33 18.35
C LEU A 328 -23.73 -2.23 17.03
N LEU A 329 -24.97 -1.76 17.11
CA LEU A 329 -25.87 -1.64 15.95
C LEU A 329 -25.82 -0.27 15.27
N GLU A 330 -25.04 0.68 15.80
CA GLU A 330 -24.86 1.98 15.15
C GLU A 330 -24.01 1.82 13.87
N ASP A 331 -24.28 2.66 12.87
CA ASP A 331 -23.61 2.72 11.57
C ASP A 331 -23.65 1.40 10.77
N VAL A 332 -24.57 0.49 11.08
CA VAL A 332 -24.78 -0.74 10.27
C VAL A 332 -25.57 -0.40 9.01
N TYR A 333 -26.54 0.50 9.13
CA TYR A 333 -27.35 1.01 8.04
C TYR A 333 -27.47 2.54 8.13
N GLU A 334 -27.67 3.17 6.99
CA GLU A 334 -28.07 4.59 6.94
C GLU A 334 -29.42 4.76 7.64
N ALA A 335 -29.52 5.78 8.48
CA ALA A 335 -30.82 6.17 9.03
C ALA A 335 -31.65 6.85 7.92
N TRP A 336 -32.81 6.30 7.60
CA TRP A 336 -33.77 6.85 6.62
C TRP A 336 -34.57 8.00 7.24
#